data_cb8ef81cb24af463bf6fb33b353afcef
#
_entry.id   cb8ef81cb24af463bf6fb33b353afcef
#
_cell.length_a   1.000
_cell.length_b   1.000
_cell.length_c   1.000
_cell.angle_alpha   90.00
_cell.angle_beta   90.00
_cell.angle_gamma   90.00
#
_symmetry.space_group_name_H-M   'P 1'
#
loop_
_entity.id
_entity.type
_entity.pdbx_description
1 polymer ?
#
loop_
_entity_poly.entity_id
_entity_poly.type
_entity_poly.pdbx_seq_one_letter_code
_entity_poly.pdbx_strand_id
1 'polypeptide(L)'
;MDWQTSKVGLVALRLLKIALLLAVLSGLIMAQDAVKSAPSTAPDTASKSATGVRPDSYIIGAEDVLTVFVWKEPDMTKTVPVRPDGMISLPLIGEIKATGYTPVQLQDVLAESMKKMISDPQVTVVVEKIGSLNFNIVGEVNHPGYFPLTRRMTVLDAIAMAGGFKDFAKSKKVYVLRTAANGTQERLPFNYKAVIKGQNPQQNIELLPRDTIVVP
;
A
#
# COMPACT_ATOMS: atom_id res chain seq x y z
N MET A 1 2.30 61.96 -46.79
CA MET A 1 1.65 62.70 -45.70
C MET A 1 0.64 61.73 -45.07
N ASP A 2 0.61 61.64 -43.77
CA ASP A 2 -0.36 60.87 -42.90
C ASP A 2 -0.08 59.45 -42.51
N TRP A 3 1.10 59.23 -42.02
CA TRP A 3 1.40 57.97 -41.29
C TRP A 3 1.56 58.12 -39.77
N GLN A 4 1.38 59.32 -39.26
CA GLN A 4 1.61 59.65 -37.80
C GLN A 4 0.31 59.58 -36.96
N THR A 5 -0.88 59.66 -37.57
CA THR A 5 -2.15 59.73 -36.84
C THR A 5 -2.71 58.34 -36.38
N SER A 6 -2.25 57.26 -37.03
CA SER A 6 -2.74 55.91 -36.71
C SER A 6 -2.19 55.29 -35.40
N LYS A 7 -0.98 55.72 -34.99
CA LYS A 7 -0.34 55.14 -33.78
C LYS A 7 -0.82 55.74 -32.46
N VAL A 8 -1.25 57.02 -32.51
CA VAL A 8 -1.74 57.73 -31.31
C VAL A 8 -3.10 57.20 -30.86
N GLY A 9 -3.98 56.88 -31.82
CA GLY A 9 -5.30 56.31 -31.52
C GLY A 9 -5.24 54.90 -30.87
N LEU A 10 -4.27 54.08 -31.28
CA LEU A 10 -4.14 52.70 -30.75
C LEU A 10 -3.60 52.67 -29.33
N VAL A 11 -2.72 53.61 -28.97
CA VAL A 11 -2.17 53.74 -27.61
C VAL A 11 -3.23 54.30 -26.66
N ALA A 12 -4.00 55.30 -27.07
CA ALA A 12 -5.10 55.87 -26.27
C ALA A 12 -6.20 54.82 -25.97
N LEU A 13 -6.52 53.95 -26.94
CA LEU A 13 -7.53 52.90 -26.76
C LEU A 13 -7.06 51.78 -25.83
N ARG A 14 -5.74 51.49 -25.79
CA ARG A 14 -5.15 50.52 -24.85
C ARG A 14 -5.07 51.05 -23.44
N LEU A 15 -4.77 52.32 -23.24
CA LEU A 15 -4.74 52.96 -21.90
C LEU A 15 -6.14 53.09 -21.31
N LEU A 16 -7.16 53.35 -22.13
CA LEU A 16 -8.55 53.39 -21.67
C LEU A 16 -9.08 52.03 -21.20
N LYS A 17 -8.66 50.93 -21.85
CA LYS A 17 -9.02 49.55 -21.40
C LYS A 17 -8.32 49.16 -20.11
N ILE A 18 -7.11 49.60 -19.84
CA ILE A 18 -6.36 49.34 -18.59
C ILE A 18 -6.97 50.13 -17.43
N ALA A 19 -7.41 51.38 -17.67
CA ALA A 19 -8.09 52.19 -16.64
C ALA A 19 -9.46 51.62 -16.27
N LEU A 20 -10.20 51.03 -17.23
CA LEU A 20 -11.50 50.42 -16.96
C LEU A 20 -11.35 49.08 -16.19
N LEU A 21 -10.26 48.33 -16.42
CA LEU A 21 -9.99 47.07 -15.73
C LEU A 21 -9.58 47.28 -14.25
N LEU A 22 -8.90 48.39 -13.94
CA LEU A 22 -8.51 48.77 -12.59
C LEU A 22 -9.67 49.33 -11.75
N ALA A 23 -10.70 49.93 -12.37
CA ALA A 23 -11.89 50.42 -11.68
C ALA A 23 -12.87 49.31 -11.24
N VAL A 24 -12.82 48.14 -11.88
CA VAL A 24 -13.64 46.96 -11.48
C VAL A 24 -13.05 46.20 -10.32
N LEU A 25 -11.72 46.32 -10.07
CA LEU A 25 -11.03 45.61 -9.01
C LEU A 25 -11.10 46.31 -7.65
N SER A 26 -11.52 47.57 -7.59
CA SER A 26 -11.63 48.36 -6.34
C SER A 26 -13.01 48.33 -5.68
N GLY A 27 -14.00 47.63 -6.27
CA GLY A 27 -15.38 47.55 -5.77
C GLY A 27 -15.74 46.35 -4.88
N LEU A 28 -14.79 45.45 -4.57
CA LEU A 28 -15.08 44.20 -3.88
C LEU A 28 -14.45 44.06 -2.46
N ILE A 29 -14.11 45.18 -1.82
CA ILE A 29 -13.57 45.17 -0.47
C ILE A 29 -14.38 46.15 0.39
N MET A 30 -15.61 45.81 0.74
CA MET A 30 -16.39 46.36 1.87
C MET A 30 -17.66 45.53 2.06
N ALA A 31 -17.56 44.30 2.58
CA ALA A 31 -18.67 43.63 3.26
C ALA A 31 -18.13 42.47 4.11
N GLN A 32 -17.42 42.80 5.17
CA GLN A 32 -17.16 41.85 6.26
C GLN A 32 -17.31 42.62 7.56
N ASP A 33 -18.55 42.67 8.06
CA ASP A 33 -18.79 42.89 9.46
C ASP A 33 -20.06 42.14 9.90
N ALA A 34 -19.92 41.48 11.05
CA ALA A 34 -20.96 40.93 11.90
C ALA A 34 -21.56 39.56 11.49
N VAL A 35 -20.84 38.45 11.81
CA VAL A 35 -21.52 37.25 12.32
C VAL A 35 -20.96 36.90 13.70
N LYS A 36 -21.78 37.19 14.65
CA LYS A 36 -21.74 36.94 16.08
C LYS A 36 -21.52 35.45 16.34
N SER A 37 -20.48 35.15 17.12
CA SER A 37 -20.15 33.82 17.65
C SER A 37 -21.33 33.18 18.39
N ALA A 38 -21.77 32.01 17.89
CA ALA A 38 -22.52 31.04 18.67
C ALA A 38 -21.68 29.77 18.80
N PRO A 39 -21.60 29.10 19.95
CA PRO A 39 -20.84 27.87 20.12
C PRO A 39 -21.60 26.73 19.43
N SER A 40 -21.09 26.26 18.31
CA SER A 40 -21.56 25.05 17.66
C SER A 40 -20.89 23.84 18.32
N THR A 41 -21.65 23.18 19.17
CA THR A 41 -21.39 21.83 19.62
C THR A 41 -21.62 20.92 18.42
N ALA A 42 -20.58 20.67 17.64
CA ALA A 42 -20.58 19.61 16.63
C ALA A 42 -20.23 18.28 17.33
N PRO A 43 -21.01 17.21 17.15
CA PRO A 43 -20.59 15.89 17.58
C PRO A 43 -19.37 15.46 16.74
N ASP A 44 -18.32 15.01 17.41
CA ASP A 44 -17.20 14.30 16.83
C ASP A 44 -17.71 13.11 16.00
N THR A 45 -18.01 13.37 14.76
CA THR A 45 -18.10 12.30 13.76
C THR A 45 -16.67 11.97 13.40
N ALA A 46 -16.11 11.00 14.13
CA ALA A 46 -14.85 10.36 13.78
C ALA A 46 -14.88 10.05 12.28
N SER A 47 -14.19 10.86 11.52
CA SER A 47 -13.84 10.58 10.13
C SER A 47 -13.14 9.23 10.09
N LYS A 48 -13.91 8.22 9.69
CA LYS A 48 -13.41 6.87 9.41
C LYS A 48 -12.57 6.99 8.14
N SER A 49 -11.34 7.48 8.33
CA SER A 49 -10.34 7.64 7.27
C SER A 49 -10.19 6.33 6.53
N ALA A 50 -10.25 6.46 5.22
CA ALA A 50 -9.96 5.44 4.24
C ALA A 50 -8.83 4.52 4.69
N THR A 51 -9.08 3.21 4.58
CA THR A 51 -8.16 2.11 4.87
C THR A 51 -6.98 2.15 3.88
N GLY A 52 -6.08 3.09 4.07
CA GLY A 52 -4.70 2.94 3.66
C GLY A 52 -4.09 1.91 4.60
N VAL A 53 -3.44 0.90 4.07
CA VAL A 53 -2.59 -0.02 4.85
C VAL A 53 -1.66 0.87 5.68
N ARG A 54 -1.87 0.92 7.00
CA ARG A 54 -0.95 1.62 7.89
C ARG A 54 0.38 0.89 7.82
N PRO A 55 1.52 1.60 7.69
CA PRO A 55 2.84 0.98 7.72
C PRO A 55 3.05 0.10 8.96
N ASP A 56 2.33 0.41 10.04
CA ASP A 56 2.36 -0.29 11.32
C ASP A 56 1.61 -1.64 11.33
N SER A 57 0.93 -2.00 10.25
CA SER A 57 0.14 -3.24 10.17
C SER A 57 0.86 -4.39 9.47
N TYR A 58 2.04 -4.14 8.87
CA TYR A 58 2.82 -5.20 8.25
C TYR A 58 3.49 -6.06 9.33
N ILE A 59 3.27 -7.36 9.27
CA ILE A 59 3.91 -8.34 10.15
C ILE A 59 4.97 -9.08 9.35
N ILE A 60 6.19 -9.04 9.85
CA ILE A 60 7.34 -9.71 9.24
C ILE A 60 7.11 -11.22 9.23
N GLY A 61 7.33 -11.83 8.09
CA GLY A 61 7.22 -13.28 7.88
C GLY A 61 8.52 -13.93 7.44
N ALA A 62 8.52 -15.26 7.35
CA ALA A 62 9.65 -16.01 6.79
C ALA A 62 9.85 -15.65 5.31
N GLU A 63 11.09 -15.70 4.84
CA GLU A 63 11.52 -15.34 3.48
C GLU A 63 11.53 -13.83 3.18
N ASP A 64 11.14 -12.96 4.14
CA ASP A 64 11.36 -11.52 4.00
C ASP A 64 12.85 -11.19 4.07
N VAL A 65 13.25 -10.12 3.41
CA VAL A 65 14.61 -9.59 3.51
C VAL A 65 14.54 -8.24 4.21
N LEU A 66 15.27 -8.15 5.32
CA LEU A 66 15.30 -6.97 6.17
C LEU A 66 16.68 -6.32 6.11
N THR A 67 16.72 -5.01 6.04
CA THR A 67 17.92 -4.23 6.31
C THR A 67 17.81 -3.63 7.71
N VAL A 68 18.70 -4.06 8.59
CA VAL A 68 18.87 -3.52 9.92
C VAL A 68 19.97 -2.47 9.85
N PHE A 69 19.60 -1.22 9.98
CA PHE A 69 20.52 -0.09 9.99
C PHE A 69 20.78 0.35 11.42
N VAL A 70 22.06 0.46 11.81
CA VAL A 70 22.47 0.94 13.13
C VAL A 70 23.28 2.20 12.97
N TRP A 71 22.79 3.31 13.52
CA TRP A 71 23.42 4.62 13.39
C TRP A 71 24.83 4.65 13.96
N LYS A 72 25.79 5.15 13.18
CA LYS A 72 27.24 5.22 13.47
C LYS A 72 27.95 3.87 13.62
N GLU A 73 27.26 2.74 13.36
CA GLU A 73 27.83 1.39 13.47
C GLU A 73 27.69 0.65 12.13
N PRO A 74 28.54 0.92 11.14
CA PRO A 74 28.44 0.31 9.80
C PRO A 74 28.68 -1.20 9.84
N ASP A 75 29.48 -1.69 10.79
CA ASP A 75 29.77 -3.12 10.94
C ASP A 75 28.54 -3.92 11.43
N MET A 76 27.62 -3.26 12.13
CA MET A 76 26.37 -3.83 12.61
C MET A 76 25.22 -3.66 11.61
N THR A 77 25.37 -2.77 10.64
CA THR A 77 24.36 -2.54 9.58
C THR A 77 24.43 -3.67 8.57
N LYS A 78 23.36 -4.47 8.48
CA LYS A 78 23.30 -5.67 7.61
C LYS A 78 21.93 -5.84 6.99
N THR A 79 21.95 -6.35 5.74
CA THR A 79 20.76 -6.91 5.09
C THR A 79 20.75 -8.41 5.32
N VAL A 80 19.68 -8.91 5.92
CA VAL A 80 19.54 -10.31 6.34
C VAL A 80 18.18 -10.86 5.93
N PRO A 81 18.11 -12.12 5.44
CA PRO A 81 16.84 -12.79 5.21
C PRO A 81 16.27 -13.32 6.54
N VAL A 82 14.95 -13.29 6.63
CA VAL A 82 14.22 -13.98 7.69
C VAL A 82 14.17 -15.47 7.34
N ARG A 83 14.78 -16.29 8.17
CA ARG A 83 14.88 -17.74 7.99
C ARG A 83 13.50 -18.40 8.10
N PRO A 84 13.34 -19.66 7.60
CA PRO A 84 12.08 -20.41 7.75
C PRO A 84 11.64 -20.64 9.21
N ASP A 85 12.59 -20.64 10.15
CA ASP A 85 12.32 -20.74 11.60
C ASP A 85 11.86 -19.38 12.20
N GLY A 86 11.83 -18.32 11.38
CA GLY A 86 11.41 -16.98 11.77
C GLY A 86 12.49 -16.15 12.45
N MET A 87 13.73 -16.61 12.46
CA MET A 87 14.86 -15.92 13.06
C MET A 87 15.66 -15.13 12.04
N ILE A 88 16.34 -14.09 12.49
CA ILE A 88 17.40 -13.38 11.77
C ILE A 88 18.70 -13.51 12.56
N SER A 89 19.83 -13.50 11.87
CA SER A 89 21.16 -13.58 12.50
C SER A 89 21.91 -12.28 12.25
N LEU A 90 22.31 -11.60 13.30
CA LEU A 90 23.03 -10.35 13.26
C LEU A 90 24.40 -10.47 13.97
N PRO A 91 25.42 -9.73 13.51
CA PRO A 91 26.72 -9.70 14.17
C PRO A 91 26.57 -9.32 15.65
N LEU A 92 27.40 -9.88 16.50
CA LEU A 92 27.54 -9.62 17.93
C LEU A 92 26.31 -10.00 18.79
N ILE A 93 25.07 -9.79 18.33
CA ILE A 93 23.85 -10.10 19.09
C ILE A 93 23.28 -11.49 18.79
N GLY A 94 23.77 -12.15 17.73
CA GLY A 94 23.37 -13.52 17.38
C GLY A 94 22.00 -13.62 16.74
N GLU A 95 21.24 -14.63 17.14
CA GLU A 95 19.93 -14.95 16.57
C GLU A 95 18.80 -14.26 17.34
N ILE A 96 17.92 -13.59 16.59
CA ILE A 96 16.74 -12.87 17.12
C ILE A 96 15.51 -13.26 16.32
N LYS A 97 14.41 -13.50 17.01
CA LYS A 97 13.13 -13.74 16.39
C LYS A 97 12.64 -12.47 15.70
N ALA A 98 12.35 -12.56 14.39
CA ALA A 98 11.81 -11.46 13.60
C ALA A 98 10.34 -11.67 13.21
N THR A 99 9.95 -12.93 12.95
CA THR A 99 8.59 -13.27 12.55
C THR A 99 7.58 -12.95 13.65
N GLY A 100 6.46 -12.33 13.23
CA GLY A 100 5.36 -11.96 14.12
C GLY A 100 5.48 -10.56 14.71
N TYR A 101 6.60 -9.88 14.53
CA TYR A 101 6.77 -8.47 14.87
C TYR A 101 6.47 -7.57 13.67
N THR A 102 6.02 -6.36 13.94
CA THR A 102 6.10 -5.27 12.95
C THR A 102 7.54 -4.77 12.85
N PRO A 103 7.95 -4.08 11.77
CA PRO A 103 9.28 -3.49 11.67
C PRO A 103 9.63 -2.60 12.86
N VAL A 104 8.68 -1.81 13.37
CA VAL A 104 8.88 -0.94 14.53
C VAL A 104 9.08 -1.76 15.81
N GLN A 105 8.29 -2.79 16.04
CA GLN A 105 8.47 -3.67 17.20
C GLN A 105 9.83 -4.41 17.17
N LEU A 106 10.24 -4.87 15.98
CA LEU A 106 11.56 -5.51 15.83
C LEU A 106 12.69 -4.52 16.09
N GLN A 107 12.55 -3.26 15.68
CA GLN A 107 13.47 -2.17 15.95
C GLN A 107 13.70 -1.99 17.46
N ASP A 108 12.62 -1.97 18.26
CA ASP A 108 12.71 -1.86 19.72
C ASP A 108 13.41 -3.07 20.35
N VAL A 109 13.09 -4.29 19.90
CA VAL A 109 13.72 -5.54 20.38
C VAL A 109 15.22 -5.54 20.06
N LEU A 110 15.60 -5.10 18.85
CA LEU A 110 17.00 -5.01 18.45
C LEU A 110 17.74 -3.94 19.24
N ALA A 111 17.17 -2.76 19.42
CA ALA A 111 17.76 -1.69 20.21
C ALA A 111 18.03 -2.16 21.65
N GLU A 112 17.07 -2.83 22.29
CA GLU A 112 17.25 -3.36 23.63
C GLU A 112 18.39 -4.42 23.71
N SER A 113 18.45 -5.29 22.70
CA SER A 113 19.50 -6.33 22.64
C SER A 113 20.90 -5.73 22.46
N MET A 114 21.02 -4.59 21.76
CA MET A 114 22.28 -3.89 21.47
C MET A 114 22.77 -3.01 22.63
N LYS A 115 21.93 -2.64 23.60
CA LYS A 115 22.32 -1.82 24.76
C LYS A 115 23.47 -2.38 25.58
N LYS A 116 23.68 -3.69 25.53
CA LYS A 116 24.82 -4.33 26.21
C LYS A 116 26.19 -4.00 25.60
N MET A 117 26.20 -3.53 24.34
CA MET A 117 27.42 -3.31 23.55
C MET A 117 27.54 -1.86 23.07
N ILE A 118 26.44 -1.18 22.87
CA ILE A 118 26.38 0.18 22.33
C ILE A 118 25.59 1.06 23.30
N SER A 119 26.16 2.19 23.67
CA SER A 119 25.43 3.21 24.44
C SER A 119 24.44 3.93 23.51
N ASP A 120 23.14 3.88 23.86
CA ASP A 120 22.04 4.52 23.13
C ASP A 120 21.96 4.11 21.62
N PRO A 121 21.74 2.80 21.32
CA PRO A 121 21.71 2.31 19.95
C PRO A 121 20.46 2.83 19.21
N GLN A 122 20.69 3.53 18.09
CA GLN A 122 19.62 3.98 17.20
C GLN A 122 19.49 2.97 16.05
N VAL A 123 18.46 2.15 16.10
CA VAL A 123 18.21 1.08 15.13
C VAL A 123 17.03 1.43 14.23
N THR A 124 17.17 1.17 12.94
CA THR A 124 16.09 1.27 11.97
C THR A 124 15.96 -0.04 11.21
N VAL A 125 14.76 -0.58 11.12
CA VAL A 125 14.47 -1.80 10.35
C VAL A 125 13.69 -1.44 9.11
N VAL A 126 14.25 -1.77 7.94
CA VAL A 126 13.63 -1.56 6.63
C VAL A 126 13.34 -2.91 5.99
N VAL A 127 12.14 -3.11 5.48
CA VAL A 127 11.79 -4.30 4.69
C VAL A 127 12.18 -4.06 3.25
N GLU A 128 13.27 -4.66 2.80
CA GLU A 128 13.78 -4.54 1.42
C GLU A 128 12.95 -5.38 0.44
N LYS A 129 12.60 -6.58 0.85
CA LYS A 129 11.82 -7.50 0.04
C LYS A 129 10.81 -8.25 0.90
N ILE A 130 9.58 -8.27 0.45
CA ILE A 130 8.51 -9.06 1.04
C ILE A 130 8.45 -10.41 0.33
N GLY A 131 8.94 -11.46 0.98
CA GLY A 131 8.90 -12.83 0.49
C GLY A 131 7.79 -13.65 1.14
N SER A 132 7.30 -13.21 2.30
CA SER A 132 6.28 -13.91 3.09
C SER A 132 4.86 -13.78 2.52
N LEU A 133 4.58 -12.70 1.80
CA LEU A 133 3.27 -12.43 1.20
C LEU A 133 3.25 -12.90 -0.25
N ASN A 134 2.87 -14.14 -0.47
CA ASN A 134 2.68 -14.71 -1.79
C ASN A 134 1.49 -15.68 -1.81
N PHE A 135 0.99 -15.97 -3.00
CA PHE A 135 0.02 -17.01 -3.28
C PHE A 135 0.45 -17.79 -4.52
N ASN A 136 -0.13 -18.95 -4.73
CA ASN A 136 0.22 -19.82 -5.83
C ASN A 136 -0.98 -20.04 -6.75
N ILE A 137 -0.73 -20.18 -8.06
CA ILE A 137 -1.74 -20.57 -9.05
C ILE A 137 -1.22 -21.77 -9.83
N VAL A 138 -2.01 -22.83 -9.84
CA VAL A 138 -1.67 -24.08 -10.55
C VAL A 138 -2.81 -24.53 -11.47
N GLY A 139 -2.48 -25.25 -12.52
CA GLY A 139 -3.41 -25.84 -13.46
C GLY A 139 -3.57 -25.05 -14.76
N GLU A 140 -4.77 -25.04 -15.33
CA GLU A 140 -5.05 -24.55 -16.69
C GLU A 140 -5.20 -23.01 -16.74
N VAL A 141 -4.11 -22.29 -16.41
CA VAL A 141 -3.95 -20.84 -16.59
C VAL A 141 -2.76 -20.55 -17.50
N ASN A 142 -2.72 -19.38 -18.12
CA ASN A 142 -1.64 -19.04 -19.05
C ASN A 142 -0.28 -18.98 -18.36
N HIS A 143 -0.20 -18.41 -17.16
CA HIS A 143 1.02 -18.28 -16.38
C HIS A 143 0.82 -18.88 -14.98
N PRO A 144 0.99 -20.21 -14.80
CA PRO A 144 0.99 -20.80 -13.47
C PRO A 144 2.27 -20.44 -12.73
N GLY A 145 2.21 -20.37 -11.40
CA GLY A 145 3.38 -20.08 -10.57
C GLY A 145 3.07 -19.32 -9.29
N TYR A 146 4.11 -18.75 -8.68
CA TYR A 146 4.04 -17.93 -7.49
C TYR A 146 3.85 -16.47 -7.86
N PHE A 147 2.95 -15.79 -7.14
CA PHE A 147 2.63 -14.39 -7.35
C PHE A 147 2.70 -13.62 -6.02
N PRO A 148 3.27 -12.39 -6.03
CA PRO A 148 3.31 -11.58 -4.83
C PRO A 148 1.93 -11.02 -4.47
N LEU A 149 1.59 -11.07 -3.18
CA LEU A 149 0.38 -10.50 -2.62
C LEU A 149 0.70 -9.09 -2.07
N THR A 150 0.93 -8.14 -2.96
CA THR A 150 1.38 -6.78 -2.60
C THR A 150 0.25 -5.86 -2.12
N ARG A 151 -0.99 -6.24 -2.33
CA ARG A 151 -2.21 -5.53 -1.93
C ARG A 151 -3.33 -6.52 -1.65
N ARG A 152 -4.43 -6.06 -1.14
CA ARG A 152 -5.65 -6.89 -1.07
C ARG A 152 -6.06 -7.31 -2.47
N MET A 153 -6.10 -8.58 -2.70
CA MET A 153 -6.41 -9.18 -4.00
C MET A 153 -7.45 -10.26 -3.85
N THR A 154 -8.32 -10.35 -4.83
CA THR A 154 -9.34 -11.39 -4.93
C THR A 154 -8.92 -12.51 -5.87
N VAL A 155 -9.68 -13.60 -5.89
CA VAL A 155 -9.45 -14.71 -6.82
C VAL A 155 -9.54 -14.24 -8.28
N LEU A 156 -10.44 -13.29 -8.61
CA LEU A 156 -10.53 -12.72 -9.95
C LEU A 156 -9.24 -11.95 -10.35
N ASP A 157 -8.71 -11.13 -9.42
CA ASP A 157 -7.47 -10.40 -9.66
C ASP A 157 -6.31 -11.35 -9.94
N ALA A 158 -6.22 -12.43 -9.16
CA ALA A 158 -5.18 -13.43 -9.30
C ALA A 158 -5.24 -14.16 -10.65
N ILE A 159 -6.44 -14.55 -11.10
CA ILE A 159 -6.63 -15.18 -12.41
C ILE A 159 -6.24 -14.21 -13.53
N ALA A 160 -6.58 -12.93 -13.39
CA ALA A 160 -6.18 -11.90 -14.36
C ALA A 160 -4.65 -11.73 -14.40
N MET A 161 -3.96 -11.74 -13.25
CA MET A 161 -2.48 -11.71 -13.18
C MET A 161 -1.85 -12.95 -13.84
N ALA A 162 -2.47 -14.11 -13.72
CA ALA A 162 -2.03 -15.32 -14.39
C ALA A 162 -2.32 -15.34 -15.92
N GLY A 163 -2.81 -14.23 -16.48
CA GLY A 163 -3.13 -14.10 -17.90
C GLY A 163 -4.43 -14.78 -18.32
N GLY A 164 -5.30 -15.13 -17.36
CA GLY A 164 -6.57 -15.81 -17.62
C GLY A 164 -6.45 -17.33 -17.77
N PHE A 165 -7.54 -17.92 -18.22
CA PHE A 165 -7.66 -19.38 -18.40
C PHE A 165 -7.15 -19.82 -19.76
N LYS A 166 -6.63 -21.04 -19.85
CA LYS A 166 -6.42 -21.76 -21.11
C LYS A 166 -7.74 -22.31 -21.66
N ASP A 167 -7.71 -22.75 -22.92
CA ASP A 167 -8.91 -23.20 -23.67
C ASP A 167 -9.68 -24.36 -22.99
N PHE A 168 -8.97 -25.25 -22.32
CA PHE A 168 -9.55 -26.45 -21.69
C PHE A 168 -9.85 -26.30 -20.20
N ALA A 169 -9.63 -25.11 -19.63
CA ALA A 169 -9.85 -24.84 -18.21
C ALA A 169 -11.31 -25.01 -17.78
N LYS A 170 -11.51 -25.74 -16.71
CA LYS A 170 -12.84 -25.92 -16.10
C LYS A 170 -13.18 -24.73 -15.20
N SER A 171 -13.35 -23.54 -15.77
CA SER A 171 -13.56 -22.27 -15.08
C SER A 171 -14.74 -22.23 -14.08
N LYS A 172 -15.66 -23.21 -14.13
CA LYS A 172 -16.75 -23.40 -13.15
C LYS A 172 -16.33 -24.19 -11.92
N LYS A 173 -15.18 -24.86 -11.94
CA LYS A 173 -14.70 -25.80 -10.90
C LYS A 173 -13.39 -25.35 -10.27
N VAL A 174 -13.04 -24.08 -10.38
CA VAL A 174 -11.90 -23.49 -9.71
C VAL A 174 -12.11 -23.52 -8.20
N TYR A 175 -11.05 -23.65 -7.43
CA TYR A 175 -11.12 -23.58 -5.98
C TYR A 175 -9.81 -23.04 -5.40
N VAL A 176 -9.91 -22.48 -4.21
CA VAL A 176 -8.77 -22.04 -3.42
C VAL A 176 -8.52 -23.07 -2.32
N LEU A 177 -7.28 -23.54 -2.22
CA LEU A 177 -6.81 -24.32 -1.06
C LEU A 177 -6.19 -23.33 -0.08
N ARG A 178 -6.77 -23.25 1.09
CA ARG A 178 -6.29 -22.42 2.21
C ARG A 178 -5.91 -23.33 3.37
N THR A 179 -4.71 -23.13 3.91
CA THR A 179 -4.28 -23.84 5.11
C THR A 179 -4.63 -22.98 6.32
N ALA A 180 -5.52 -23.45 7.16
CA ALA A 180 -5.89 -22.81 8.41
C ALA A 180 -4.74 -22.90 9.44
N ALA A 181 -4.78 -22.06 10.47
CA ALA A 181 -3.75 -22.01 11.52
C ALA A 181 -3.54 -23.34 12.26
N ASN A 182 -4.56 -24.22 12.28
CA ASN A 182 -4.47 -25.57 12.85
C ASN A 182 -3.87 -26.63 11.90
N GLY A 183 -3.40 -26.20 10.70
CA GLY A 183 -2.83 -27.09 9.69
C GLY A 183 -3.85 -27.79 8.79
N THR A 184 -5.16 -27.63 9.03
CA THR A 184 -6.17 -28.21 8.15
C THR A 184 -6.27 -27.45 6.84
N GLN A 185 -6.44 -28.18 5.73
CA GLN A 185 -6.69 -27.58 4.43
C GLN A 185 -8.18 -27.41 4.18
N GLU A 186 -8.58 -26.21 3.87
CA GLU A 186 -9.93 -25.87 3.46
C GLU A 186 -9.98 -25.67 1.94
N ARG A 187 -11.02 -26.22 1.32
CA ARG A 187 -11.29 -26.04 -0.10
C ARG A 187 -12.44 -25.06 -0.30
N LEU A 188 -12.12 -23.86 -0.78
CA LEU A 188 -13.07 -22.78 -1.02
C LEU A 188 -13.46 -22.78 -2.51
N PRO A 189 -14.70 -23.11 -2.88
CA PRO A 189 -15.10 -23.21 -4.28
C PRO A 189 -15.21 -21.83 -4.92
N PHE A 190 -14.83 -21.76 -6.21
CA PHE A 190 -14.92 -20.56 -7.02
C PHE A 190 -15.45 -20.89 -8.41
N ASN A 191 -16.62 -20.36 -8.73
CA ASN A 191 -17.22 -20.50 -10.07
C ASN A 191 -17.05 -19.17 -10.83
N TYR A 192 -16.04 -19.08 -11.65
CA TYR A 192 -15.73 -17.88 -12.43
C TYR A 192 -16.95 -17.38 -13.23
N LYS A 193 -17.66 -18.28 -13.94
CA LYS A 193 -18.80 -17.87 -14.78
C LYS A 193 -19.98 -17.33 -13.97
N ALA A 194 -20.19 -17.83 -12.77
CA ALA A 194 -21.24 -17.34 -11.87
C ALA A 194 -20.84 -15.98 -11.25
N VAL A 195 -19.59 -15.86 -10.81
CA VAL A 195 -19.07 -14.62 -10.19
C VAL A 195 -19.12 -13.45 -11.16
N ILE A 196 -18.64 -13.60 -12.39
CA ILE A 196 -18.66 -12.50 -13.39
C ILE A 196 -20.08 -12.10 -13.82
N LYS A 197 -21.07 -13.02 -13.66
CA LYS A 197 -22.49 -12.70 -13.89
C LYS A 197 -23.18 -12.11 -12.66
N GLY A 198 -22.47 -11.91 -11.55
CA GLY A 198 -23.04 -11.41 -10.30
C GLY A 198 -23.92 -12.39 -9.53
N GLN A 199 -23.94 -13.69 -9.92
CA GLN A 199 -24.79 -14.71 -9.29
C GLN A 199 -24.27 -15.16 -7.91
N ASN A 200 -22.95 -15.30 -7.76
CA ASN A 200 -22.31 -15.74 -6.51
C ASN A 200 -21.11 -14.85 -6.17
N PRO A 201 -21.31 -13.54 -5.93
CA PRO A 201 -20.20 -12.60 -5.71
C PRO A 201 -19.37 -12.94 -4.46
N GLN A 202 -19.98 -13.60 -3.46
CA GLN A 202 -19.32 -14.03 -2.22
C GLN A 202 -18.22 -15.09 -2.44
N GLN A 203 -18.21 -15.77 -3.60
CA GLN A 203 -17.11 -16.68 -3.95
C GLN A 203 -15.85 -15.96 -4.37
N ASN A 204 -15.92 -14.66 -4.72
CA ASN A 204 -14.74 -13.87 -5.02
C ASN A 204 -14.07 -13.39 -3.74
N ILE A 205 -13.53 -14.34 -2.99
CA ILE A 205 -12.89 -14.11 -1.71
C ILE A 205 -11.57 -13.33 -1.86
N GLU A 206 -11.18 -12.66 -0.80
CA GLU A 206 -9.85 -12.08 -0.65
C GLU A 206 -8.83 -13.19 -0.39
N LEU A 207 -7.72 -13.16 -1.11
CA LEU A 207 -6.62 -14.10 -0.94
C LEU A 207 -5.82 -13.78 0.30
N LEU A 208 -5.39 -14.84 0.97
CA LEU A 208 -4.45 -14.77 2.08
C LEU A 208 -3.08 -15.31 1.64
N PRO A 209 -2.00 -14.93 2.35
CA PRO A 209 -0.67 -15.50 2.10
C PRO A 209 -0.71 -17.04 2.16
N ARG A 210 0.00 -17.67 1.21
CA ARG A 210 0.08 -19.12 1.04
C ARG A 210 -1.18 -19.78 0.50
N ASP A 211 -2.20 -19.04 0.07
CA ASP A 211 -3.32 -19.60 -0.67
C ASP A 211 -2.83 -20.23 -1.98
N THR A 212 -3.45 -21.33 -2.39
CA THR A 212 -3.21 -21.95 -3.69
C THR A 212 -4.51 -22.00 -4.48
N ILE A 213 -4.53 -21.31 -5.62
CA ILE A 213 -5.66 -21.36 -6.57
C ILE A 213 -5.41 -22.53 -7.51
N VAL A 214 -6.37 -23.43 -7.58
CA VAL A 214 -6.32 -24.61 -8.47
C VAL A 214 -7.36 -24.46 -9.58
N VAL A 215 -6.88 -24.48 -10.80
CA VAL A 215 -7.70 -24.40 -12.02
C VAL A 215 -7.64 -25.74 -12.75
N PRO A 216 -8.69 -26.59 -12.62
CA PRO A 216 -8.74 -27.90 -13.28
C PRO A 216 -8.91 -27.80 -14.78
#